data_010b9d4ead45e60259e69593b4c77e8e
#
_entry.id   010b9d4ead45e60259e69593b4c77e8e
#
_cell.length_a   1.000
_cell.length_b   1.000
_cell.length_c   1.000
_cell.angle_alpha   90.00
_cell.angle_beta   90.00
_cell.angle_gamma   90.00
#
_symmetry.space_group_name_H-M   'P 1'
#
loop_
_entity.id
_entity.type
_entity.pdbx_description
1 polymer ?
#
loop_
_entity_poly.entity_id
_entity_poly.type
_entity_poly.pdbx_seq_one_letter_code
_entity_poly.pdbx_strand_id
1 'polypeptide(L)'
;MPAAKPLGSAAPAPRGDRHEASSRRLRRSAFHGSPGRRRTEVAYLTEPSRTVSAKASVAADTRAYRLDAARHIYASYASRIYKRRLPPLIHGVVVVETTVDTSGHPRSVKLVRGPSHAPDVSAAVMEMIKRAGPLPAPTRFAGPVSFTEIWLVHKDGRFQLDALTEGQD
;
A
#
# COMPACT_ATOMS: atom_id res chain seq x y z
N MET A 1 14.29 -71.35 -39.39
CA MET A 1 13.34 -72.28 -40.04
C MET A 1 12.61 -73.05 -38.98
N PRO A 2 11.31 -73.25 -39.07
CA PRO A 2 10.22 -72.37 -39.50
C PRO A 2 9.05 -72.43 -38.51
N ALA A 3 8.12 -71.52 -38.73
CA ALA A 3 6.67 -71.69 -38.73
C ALA A 3 5.94 -72.07 -37.41
N ALA A 4 4.79 -71.66 -37.09
CA ALA A 4 3.59 -71.14 -37.78
C ALA A 4 2.60 -70.60 -36.76
N LYS A 5 1.76 -69.68 -37.21
CA LYS A 5 0.42 -69.34 -36.66
C LYS A 5 -0.53 -70.54 -36.76
N PRO A 6 -1.66 -70.57 -36.01
CA PRO A 6 -2.86 -69.89 -36.41
C PRO A 6 -3.74 -69.37 -35.25
N LEU A 7 -4.50 -68.28 -35.39
CA LEU A 7 -5.90 -68.17 -35.83
C LEU A 7 -6.99 -68.78 -34.88
N GLY A 8 -7.88 -67.95 -34.49
CA GLY A 8 -9.23 -68.28 -34.10
C GLY A 8 -9.60 -67.59 -32.76
N SER A 9 -10.66 -66.95 -32.57
CA SER A 9 -11.99 -66.86 -33.18
C SER A 9 -12.73 -65.71 -32.58
N ALA A 10 -13.65 -65.18 -33.33
CA ALA A 10 -14.48 -64.02 -33.04
C ALA A 10 -15.64 -64.23 -32.05
N ALA A 11 -15.98 -63.14 -31.37
CA ALA A 11 -17.30 -62.59 -30.97
C ALA A 11 -18.19 -63.44 -30.01
N PRO A 12 -19.28 -62.89 -29.41
CA PRO A 12 -19.87 -61.53 -29.51
C PRO A 12 -20.18 -60.85 -28.18
N ALA A 13 -20.61 -59.58 -28.24
CA ALA A 13 -21.15 -58.79 -27.15
C ALA A 13 -22.52 -59.25 -26.67
N PRO A 14 -22.95 -58.87 -25.44
CA PRO A 14 -24.33 -58.53 -25.16
C PRO A 14 -24.52 -57.06 -24.79
N ARG A 15 -25.63 -56.53 -25.28
CA ARG A 15 -26.26 -55.27 -25.00
C ARG A 15 -26.94 -55.28 -23.62
N GLY A 16 -27.11 -54.08 -23.07
CA GLY A 16 -28.04 -53.73 -22.00
C GLY A 16 -27.30 -53.37 -20.73
N ASP A 17 -27.43 -52.23 -20.08
CA ASP A 17 -28.60 -51.44 -19.77
C ASP A 17 -28.23 -50.01 -19.37
N ARG A 18 -29.08 -49.11 -19.72
CA ARG A 18 -29.07 -47.71 -19.29
C ARG A 18 -29.38 -47.62 -17.80
N HIS A 19 -28.44 -47.11 -17.02
CA HIS A 19 -28.78 -46.45 -15.76
C HIS A 19 -28.20 -45.03 -15.81
N GLU A 20 -29.16 -44.11 -15.96
CA GLU A 20 -28.95 -42.67 -15.66
C GLU A 20 -28.50 -42.54 -14.22
N ALA A 21 -27.25 -42.26 -14.02
CA ALA A 21 -26.74 -41.70 -12.78
C ALA A 21 -26.60 -40.20 -12.97
N SER A 22 -27.62 -39.51 -12.47
CA SER A 22 -27.70 -38.06 -12.29
C SER A 22 -26.50 -37.56 -11.54
N SER A 23 -25.47 -37.10 -12.28
CA SER A 23 -24.33 -36.37 -11.71
C SER A 23 -24.79 -34.98 -11.33
N ARG A 24 -25.23 -34.82 -10.09
CA ARG A 24 -25.34 -33.52 -9.42
C ARG A 24 -23.97 -32.85 -9.44
N ARG A 25 -23.75 -32.04 -10.44
CA ARG A 25 -22.67 -31.06 -10.44
C ARG A 25 -22.87 -30.12 -9.26
N LEU A 26 -22.15 -30.36 -8.19
CA LEU A 26 -21.88 -29.36 -7.17
C LEU A 26 -21.25 -28.14 -7.86
N ARG A 27 -22.08 -27.15 -8.14
CA ARG A 27 -21.65 -25.82 -8.50
C ARG A 27 -20.86 -25.31 -7.30
N ARG A 28 -19.53 -25.45 -7.35
CA ARG A 28 -18.63 -24.67 -6.53
C ARG A 28 -18.86 -23.23 -6.96
N SER A 29 -19.63 -22.52 -6.16
CA SER A 29 -19.75 -21.08 -6.20
C SER A 29 -18.33 -20.53 -5.93
N ALA A 30 -17.60 -20.26 -7.00
CA ALA A 30 -16.37 -19.51 -6.91
C ALA A 30 -16.75 -18.09 -6.46
N PHE A 31 -16.56 -17.85 -5.19
CA PHE A 31 -16.64 -16.51 -4.60
C PHE A 31 -15.51 -15.69 -5.23
N HIS A 32 -15.78 -15.11 -6.40
CA HIS A 32 -14.93 -14.10 -7.00
C HIS A 32 -15.11 -12.84 -6.16
N GLY A 33 -14.36 -12.77 -5.05
CA GLY A 33 -14.14 -11.51 -4.37
C GLY A 33 -13.39 -10.60 -5.33
N SER A 34 -14.10 -9.65 -5.91
CA SER A 34 -13.53 -8.65 -6.82
C SER A 34 -12.36 -7.94 -6.13
N PRO A 35 -11.11 -8.09 -6.60
CA PRO A 35 -9.96 -7.36 -6.03
C PRO A 35 -9.97 -5.88 -6.37
N GLY A 36 -10.93 -5.41 -7.18
CA GLY A 36 -10.96 -4.04 -7.71
C GLY A 36 -11.32 -2.96 -6.70
N ARG A 37 -12.16 -3.26 -5.70
CA ARG A 37 -12.69 -2.23 -4.81
C ARG A 37 -11.66 -1.70 -3.81
N ARG A 38 -10.81 -2.55 -3.24
CA ARG A 38 -9.77 -2.13 -2.28
C ARG A 38 -8.66 -1.31 -2.93
N ARG A 39 -8.29 -1.63 -4.16
CA ARG A 39 -7.22 -0.94 -4.88
C ARG A 39 -7.63 0.49 -5.25
N THR A 40 -8.90 0.71 -5.57
CA THR A 40 -9.45 2.02 -5.92
C THR A 40 -9.57 2.92 -4.70
N GLU A 41 -9.96 2.39 -3.54
CA GLU A 41 -10.11 3.14 -2.29
C GLU A 41 -8.75 3.60 -1.75
N VAL A 42 -7.75 2.73 -1.73
CA VAL A 42 -6.38 3.09 -1.34
C VAL A 42 -5.77 4.09 -2.33
N ALA A 43 -6.01 3.95 -3.64
CA ALA A 43 -5.53 4.90 -4.64
C ALA A 43 -6.11 6.31 -4.42
N TYR A 44 -7.42 6.43 -4.14
CA TYR A 44 -8.03 7.71 -3.83
C TYR A 44 -7.45 8.37 -2.57
N LEU A 45 -7.10 7.56 -1.57
CA LEU A 45 -6.50 8.04 -0.33
C LEU A 45 -5.03 8.47 -0.48
N THR A 46 -4.33 8.02 -1.50
CA THR A 46 -2.90 8.30 -1.68
C THR A 46 -2.61 9.42 -2.67
N GLU A 47 -3.61 9.87 -3.45
CA GLU A 47 -3.40 10.95 -4.41
C GLU A 47 -3.17 12.30 -3.71
N PRO A 48 -2.13 13.06 -4.09
CA PRO A 48 -1.93 14.42 -3.62
C PRO A 48 -3.11 15.32 -4.00
N SER A 49 -3.49 16.22 -3.11
CA SER A 49 -4.52 17.23 -3.38
C SER A 49 -4.09 18.21 -4.46
N ARG A 50 -2.78 18.39 -4.61
CA ARG A 50 -2.15 19.22 -5.62
C ARG A 50 -0.67 18.85 -5.80
N THR A 51 -0.13 19.09 -6.98
CA THR A 51 1.32 19.05 -7.20
C THR A 51 1.95 20.29 -6.60
N VAL A 52 2.93 20.10 -5.74
CA VAL A 52 3.69 21.17 -5.09
C VAL A 52 5.13 21.07 -5.54
N SER A 53 5.66 22.17 -6.09
CA SER A 53 7.08 22.27 -6.36
C SER A 53 7.84 22.41 -5.03
N ALA A 54 8.75 21.49 -4.76
CA ALA A 54 9.55 21.51 -3.55
C ALA A 54 10.58 22.65 -3.61
N LYS A 55 10.58 23.52 -2.61
CA LYS A 55 11.72 24.44 -2.38
C LYS A 55 12.86 23.65 -1.77
N ALA A 56 14.10 24.00 -2.13
CA ALA A 56 15.27 23.41 -1.49
C ALA A 56 15.27 23.68 0.02
N SER A 57 15.63 22.68 0.81
CA SER A 57 15.81 22.82 2.24
C SER A 57 17.22 23.31 2.57
N VAL A 58 17.30 24.32 3.41
CA VAL A 58 18.55 24.84 3.99
C VAL A 58 18.77 24.33 5.42
N ALA A 59 18.03 23.32 5.83
CA ALA A 59 18.14 22.70 7.14
C ALA A 59 19.58 22.24 7.42
N ALA A 60 20.06 22.53 8.62
CA ALA A 60 21.43 22.21 9.03
C ALA A 60 21.55 20.80 9.64
N ASP A 61 20.43 20.23 10.09
CA ASP A 61 20.35 18.93 10.73
C ASP A 61 19.07 18.18 10.33
N THR A 62 19.03 16.89 10.66
CA THR A 62 17.92 16.00 10.30
C THR A 62 16.59 16.41 10.94
N ARG A 63 16.62 16.99 12.15
CA ARG A 63 15.39 17.45 12.83
C ARG A 63 14.76 18.62 12.08
N ALA A 64 15.58 19.61 11.69
CA ALA A 64 15.12 20.73 10.89
C ALA A 64 14.65 20.27 9.50
N TYR A 65 15.36 19.32 8.87
CA TYR A 65 14.96 18.74 7.60
C TYR A 65 13.59 18.02 7.70
N ARG A 66 13.35 17.28 8.77
CA ARG A 66 12.07 16.63 9.04
C ARG A 66 10.91 17.63 9.01
N LEU A 67 11.08 18.82 9.59
CA LEU A 67 10.08 19.89 9.56
C LEU A 67 9.81 20.41 8.14
N ASP A 68 10.85 20.59 7.33
CA ASP A 68 10.71 21.05 5.95
C ASP A 68 10.00 19.99 5.09
N ALA A 69 10.34 18.71 5.27
CA ALA A 69 9.66 17.60 4.62
C ALA A 69 8.17 17.51 5.05
N ALA A 70 7.89 17.67 6.34
CA ALA A 70 6.53 17.66 6.87
C ALA A 70 5.67 18.81 6.30
N ARG A 71 6.22 20.01 6.19
CA ARG A 71 5.54 21.17 5.56
C ARG A 71 5.23 20.92 4.10
N HIS A 72 6.16 20.31 3.37
CA HIS A 72 5.94 19.94 1.97
C HIS A 72 4.81 18.91 1.81
N ILE A 73 4.81 17.87 2.65
CA ILE A 73 3.73 16.87 2.69
C ILE A 73 2.39 17.52 3.01
N TYR A 74 2.34 18.44 3.98
CA TYR A 74 1.12 19.20 4.30
C TYR A 74 0.63 20.03 3.11
N ALA A 75 1.54 20.66 2.38
CA ALA A 75 1.18 21.42 1.19
C ALA A 75 0.64 20.51 0.07
N SER A 76 1.20 19.32 -0.13
CA SER A 76 0.75 18.34 -1.12
C SER A 76 -0.61 17.74 -0.79
N TYR A 77 -0.91 17.56 0.50
CA TYR A 77 -2.15 16.94 0.99
C TYR A 77 -3.04 17.91 1.80
N ALA A 78 -3.09 19.17 1.42
CA ALA A 78 -3.75 20.22 2.20
C ALA A 78 -5.22 19.95 2.54
N SER A 79 -5.97 19.26 1.66
CA SER A 79 -7.37 18.88 1.92
C SER A 79 -7.52 17.73 2.91
N ARG A 80 -6.43 17.04 3.23
CA ARG A 80 -6.41 15.85 4.07
C ARG A 80 -5.79 16.07 5.45
N ILE A 81 -5.35 17.28 5.72
CA ILE A 81 -4.85 17.63 7.04
C ILE A 81 -6.01 17.71 8.01
N TYR A 82 -5.90 16.97 9.11
CA TYR A 82 -6.83 17.10 10.21
C TYR A 82 -6.57 18.43 10.91
N LYS A 83 -7.52 19.34 10.84
CA LYS A 83 -7.43 20.66 11.47
C LYS A 83 -7.93 20.54 12.90
N ARG A 84 -7.28 21.16 13.86
CA ARG A 84 -7.52 21.13 15.31
C ARG A 84 -6.75 19.99 15.99
N ARG A 85 -6.88 19.93 17.30
CA ARG A 85 -6.37 18.82 18.11
C ARG A 85 -7.02 17.50 17.71
N LEU A 86 -6.23 16.46 17.70
CA LEU A 86 -6.73 15.12 17.40
C LEU A 86 -7.57 14.58 18.55
N PRO A 87 -8.62 13.81 18.27
CA PRO A 87 -9.39 13.15 19.34
C PRO A 87 -8.51 12.13 20.08
N PRO A 88 -8.86 11.76 21.32
CA PRO A 88 -8.07 10.83 22.13
C PRO A 88 -7.88 9.45 21.46
N LEU A 89 -8.84 9.03 20.63
CA LEU A 89 -8.80 7.76 19.89
C LEU A 89 -8.56 8.03 18.41
N ILE A 90 -7.31 8.01 18.00
CA ILE A 90 -6.92 8.02 16.59
C ILE A 90 -6.99 6.62 15.98
N HIS A 91 -7.34 6.54 14.70
CA HIS A 91 -7.49 5.25 14.01
C HIS A 91 -6.17 4.51 13.83
N GLY A 92 -5.09 5.23 13.57
CA GLY A 92 -3.79 4.61 13.40
C GLY A 92 -2.61 5.54 13.65
N VAL A 93 -1.57 4.98 14.27
CA VAL A 93 -0.26 5.60 14.39
C VAL A 93 0.70 4.84 13.49
N VAL A 94 1.26 5.52 12.51
CA VAL A 94 2.21 4.93 11.56
C VAL A 94 3.55 5.64 11.69
N VAL A 95 4.60 4.89 11.97
CA VAL A 95 5.97 5.40 12.06
C VAL A 95 6.73 4.94 10.84
N VAL A 96 7.26 5.88 10.07
CA VAL A 96 7.95 5.61 8.81
C VAL A 96 9.32 6.27 8.80
N GLU A 97 10.34 5.51 8.43
CA GLU A 97 11.65 6.02 8.09
C GLU A 97 11.71 6.27 6.60
N THR A 98 12.10 7.49 6.22
CA THR A 98 12.26 7.89 4.82
C THR A 98 13.68 8.32 4.57
N THR A 99 14.32 7.78 3.53
CA THR A 99 15.63 8.23 3.03
C THR A 99 15.43 8.95 1.72
N VAL A 100 15.92 10.16 1.62
CA VAL A 100 15.90 10.97 0.39
C VAL A 100 17.31 11.19 -0.14
N ASP A 101 17.42 11.31 -1.45
CA ASP A 101 18.69 11.70 -2.07
C ASP A 101 18.91 13.22 -2.02
N THR A 102 20.05 13.67 -2.54
CA THR A 102 20.42 15.08 -2.61
C THR A 102 19.49 15.93 -3.49
N SER A 103 18.69 15.29 -4.33
CA SER A 103 17.66 15.94 -5.17
C SER A 103 16.27 15.93 -4.53
N GLY A 104 16.10 15.33 -3.35
CA GLY A 104 14.85 15.23 -2.63
C GLY A 104 13.98 14.03 -3.03
N HIS A 105 14.45 13.13 -3.90
CA HIS A 105 13.66 11.95 -4.27
C HIS A 105 13.72 10.89 -3.18
N PRO A 106 12.56 10.37 -2.73
CA PRO A 106 12.51 9.26 -1.79
C PRO A 106 13.15 8.00 -2.38
N ARG A 107 14.29 7.58 -1.83
CA ARG A 107 15.00 6.36 -2.21
C ARG A 107 14.53 5.15 -1.44
N SER A 108 14.13 5.36 -0.21
CA SER A 108 13.61 4.31 0.66
C SER A 108 12.51 4.87 1.54
N VAL A 109 11.42 4.12 1.66
CA VAL A 109 10.32 4.39 2.59
C VAL A 109 10.04 3.09 3.32
N LYS A 110 10.39 3.03 4.61
CA LYS A 110 10.31 1.82 5.43
C LYS A 110 9.31 2.00 6.57
N LEU A 111 8.42 1.05 6.72
CA LEU A 111 7.56 0.98 7.88
C LEU A 111 8.38 0.55 9.11
N VAL A 112 8.44 1.42 10.12
CA VAL A 112 9.03 1.12 11.42
C VAL A 112 7.99 0.53 12.36
N ARG A 113 6.80 1.14 12.38
CA ARG A 113 5.66 0.69 13.20
C ARG A 113 4.36 1.09 12.53
N GLY A 114 3.35 0.21 12.61
CA GLY A 114 2.00 0.49 12.11
C GLY A 114 0.92 -0.21 12.90
N PRO A 115 -0.34 0.18 12.72
CA PRO A 115 -1.47 -0.45 13.39
C PRO A 115 -1.72 -1.86 12.82
N SER A 116 -1.70 -2.87 13.67
CA SER A 116 -1.94 -4.27 13.27
C SER A 116 -3.37 -4.50 12.77
N HIS A 117 -4.34 -3.74 13.29
CA HIS A 117 -5.75 -3.82 12.91
C HIS A 117 -6.07 -3.13 11.57
N ALA A 118 -5.16 -2.29 11.04
CA ALA A 118 -5.35 -1.54 9.81
C ALA A 118 -4.03 -1.45 9.01
N PRO A 119 -3.53 -2.56 8.46
CA PRO A 119 -2.27 -2.59 7.72
C PRO A 119 -2.33 -1.80 6.40
N ASP A 120 -3.52 -1.60 5.84
CA ASP A 120 -3.79 -0.78 4.66
C ASP A 120 -3.49 0.71 4.92
N VAL A 121 -3.70 1.20 6.13
CA VAL A 121 -3.32 2.57 6.54
C VAL A 121 -1.81 2.76 6.42
N SER A 122 -1.02 1.79 6.88
CA SER A 122 0.45 1.85 6.76
C SER A 122 0.90 1.86 5.30
N ALA A 123 0.30 1.02 4.46
CA ALA A 123 0.59 0.98 3.03
C ALA A 123 0.23 2.31 2.33
N ALA A 124 -0.93 2.90 2.67
CA ALA A 124 -1.37 4.18 2.15
C ALA A 124 -0.40 5.31 2.53
N VAL A 125 0.04 5.38 3.79
CA VAL A 125 1.01 6.38 4.26
C VAL A 125 2.33 6.28 3.50
N MET A 126 2.88 5.08 3.33
CA MET A 126 4.13 4.90 2.58
C MET A 126 3.98 5.33 1.12
N GLU A 127 2.84 5.06 0.50
CA GLU A 127 2.55 5.50 -0.87
C GLU A 127 2.37 7.01 -0.96
N MET A 128 1.74 7.64 0.03
CA MET A 128 1.60 9.11 0.10
C MET A 128 2.96 9.80 0.13
N ILE A 129 3.92 9.28 0.89
CA ILE A 129 5.28 9.82 0.94
C ILE A 129 5.96 9.76 -0.43
N LYS A 130 5.86 8.62 -1.11
CA LYS A 130 6.43 8.45 -2.47
C LYS A 130 5.80 9.42 -3.46
N ARG A 131 4.50 9.60 -3.43
CA ARG A 131 3.76 10.48 -4.34
C ARG A 131 3.91 11.97 -4.01
N ALA A 132 4.24 12.32 -2.78
CA ALA A 132 4.60 13.70 -2.42
C ALA A 132 5.96 14.12 -2.98
N GLY A 133 6.78 13.17 -3.40
CA GLY A 133 8.11 13.47 -3.93
C GLY A 133 8.09 14.20 -5.28
N PRO A 134 9.18 14.94 -5.60
CA PRO A 134 10.35 15.13 -4.75
C PRO A 134 10.06 15.99 -3.52
N LEU A 135 10.64 15.59 -2.37
CA LEU A 135 10.64 16.39 -1.14
C LEU A 135 11.67 17.54 -1.28
N PRO A 136 11.71 18.50 -0.34
CA PRO A 136 12.73 19.53 -0.37
C PRO A 136 14.15 18.95 -0.50
N ALA A 137 14.91 19.38 -1.51
CA ALA A 137 16.29 18.92 -1.70
C ALA A 137 17.16 19.34 -0.51
N PRO A 138 17.86 18.42 0.17
CA PRO A 138 18.64 18.72 1.38
C PRO A 138 20.01 19.32 1.02
N THR A 139 20.06 20.60 0.65
CA THR A 139 21.24 21.24 0.05
C THR A 139 22.44 21.40 0.99
N ARG A 140 22.24 21.28 2.31
CA ARG A 140 23.34 21.40 3.30
C ARG A 140 23.89 20.05 3.77
N PHE A 141 23.41 18.95 3.21
CA PHE A 141 23.89 17.62 3.52
C PHE A 141 24.80 17.11 2.40
N ALA A 142 25.90 16.47 2.78
CA ALA A 142 26.87 15.92 1.83
C ALA A 142 26.38 14.66 1.09
N GLY A 143 25.24 14.09 1.51
CA GLY A 143 24.67 12.85 0.95
C GLY A 143 23.20 12.67 1.27
N PRO A 144 22.68 11.46 1.08
CA PRO A 144 21.29 11.14 1.40
C PRO A 144 20.96 11.41 2.87
N VAL A 145 19.73 11.84 3.12
CA VAL A 145 19.21 12.13 4.47
C VAL A 145 18.13 11.15 4.82
N SER A 146 18.24 10.54 6.01
CA SER A 146 17.18 9.69 6.59
C SER A 146 16.54 10.41 7.76
N PHE A 147 15.21 10.38 7.80
CA PHE A 147 14.43 10.91 8.91
C PHE A 147 13.24 10.00 9.21
N THR A 148 12.79 10.02 10.45
CA THR A 148 11.61 9.29 10.90
C THR A 148 10.47 10.26 11.18
N GLU A 149 9.29 9.96 10.65
CA GLU A 149 8.07 10.73 10.88
C GLU A 149 6.95 9.84 11.43
N ILE A 150 6.16 10.41 12.33
CA ILE A 150 5.00 9.76 12.91
C ILE A 150 3.75 10.37 12.29
N TRP A 151 2.93 9.51 11.71
CA TRP A 151 1.65 9.86 11.11
C TRP A 151 0.53 9.48 12.05
N LEU A 152 -0.28 10.46 12.42
CA LEU A 152 -1.46 10.32 13.26
C LEU A 152 -2.68 10.34 12.36
N VAL A 153 -3.24 9.15 12.06
CA VAL A 153 -4.28 8.98 11.03
C VAL A 153 -5.64 8.83 11.70
N HIS A 154 -6.58 9.70 11.34
CA HIS A 154 -7.96 9.64 11.77
C HIS A 154 -8.76 8.64 10.90
N LYS A 155 -9.88 8.14 11.41
CA LYS A 155 -10.74 7.14 10.74
C LYS A 155 -11.33 7.59 9.39
N ASP A 156 -11.41 8.89 9.13
CA ASP A 156 -11.85 9.46 7.86
C ASP A 156 -10.71 9.64 6.84
N GLY A 157 -9.51 9.17 7.18
CA GLY A 157 -8.32 9.24 6.36
C GLY A 157 -7.60 10.60 6.39
N ARG A 158 -8.07 11.57 7.16
CA ARG A 158 -7.29 12.78 7.46
C ARG A 158 -6.18 12.46 8.46
N PHE A 159 -5.13 13.25 8.45
CA PHE A 159 -3.96 12.97 9.27
C PHE A 159 -3.29 14.24 9.80
N GLN A 160 -2.44 14.04 10.80
CA GLN A 160 -1.41 14.99 11.21
C GLN A 160 -0.05 14.29 11.23
N LEU A 161 1.00 15.08 11.06
CA LEU A 161 2.38 14.64 11.29
C LEU A 161 2.81 15.13 12.66
N ASP A 162 3.50 14.28 13.42
CA ASP A 162 3.96 14.62 14.78
C ASP A 162 4.85 15.88 14.79
N ALA A 163 5.67 16.05 13.76
CA ALA A 163 6.51 17.24 13.61
C ALA A 163 5.72 18.56 13.53
N LEU A 164 4.43 18.52 13.16
CA LEU A 164 3.55 19.69 12.97
C LEU A 164 2.22 19.54 13.71
N THR A 165 2.11 18.62 14.66
CA THR A 165 0.87 18.40 15.41
C THR A 165 0.54 19.55 16.34
N GLU A 166 -0.75 19.81 16.50
CA GLU A 166 -1.30 20.73 17.53
C GLU A 166 -1.55 20.01 18.88
N GLY A 167 -1.19 18.71 18.95
CA GLY A 167 -1.41 17.86 20.12
C GLY A 167 -2.74 17.12 20.09
N GLN A 168 -3.05 16.45 21.20
CA GLN A 168 -4.33 15.76 21.45
C GLN A 168 -5.11 16.48 22.54
N ASP A 169 -6.44 16.36 22.52
CA ASP A 169 -7.33 16.79 23.60
C ASP A 169 -7.29 15.83 24.77
#